data_ef9633f5f6e66d5700919e38e2229648
#
_entry.id   ef9633f5f6e66d5700919e38e2229648
#
_cell.length_a   1.000
_cell.length_b   1.000
_cell.length_c   1.000
_cell.angle_alpha   90.00
_cell.angle_beta   90.00
_cell.angle_gamma   90.00
#
_symmetry.space_group_name_H-M   'P 1'
#
loop_
_entity.id
_entity.type
_entity.pdbx_description
1 polymer ?
#
loop_
_entity_poly.entity_id
_entity_poly.type
_entity_poly.pdbx_seq_one_letter_code
_entity_poly.pdbx_strand_id
1 'polypeptide(L)'
;MRTGNVLVVEDDDIIRRLLIECLKGHELVNVDGARDGVEALHQIVTMRYAVMILDVMMPKMSGIDVLDSLKALMSDPSVKSIDDPPAVLVITSAERSALPDDLISRRCPRMVQRVFRKPLNIEELAACVETYLPV
;
A
#
# COMPACT_ATOMS: atom_id res chain seq x y z
N MET A 1 0.05 -22.41 0.96
CA MET A 1 -0.79 -21.27 0.59
C MET A 1 -0.46 -20.10 1.50
N ARG A 2 -0.21 -18.94 0.93
CA ARG A 2 0.02 -17.74 1.71
C ARG A 2 -1.29 -17.03 1.98
N THR A 3 -1.47 -16.56 3.20
CA THR A 3 -2.71 -15.92 3.65
C THR A 3 -2.41 -14.51 4.16
N GLY A 4 -3.43 -13.68 4.19
CA GLY A 4 -3.33 -12.33 4.72
C GLY A 4 -4.25 -11.39 4.00
N ASN A 5 -4.44 -10.21 4.57
CA ASN A 5 -5.26 -9.17 3.98
C ASN A 5 -4.38 -8.19 3.21
N VAL A 6 -4.86 -7.77 2.05
CA VAL A 6 -4.18 -6.79 1.20
C VAL A 6 -5.09 -5.57 1.07
N LEU A 7 -4.52 -4.39 1.22
CA LEU A 7 -5.24 -3.12 1.03
C LEU A 7 -4.71 -2.43 -0.21
N VAL A 8 -5.61 -2.07 -1.13
CA VAL A 8 -5.28 -1.31 -2.34
C VAL A 8 -5.78 0.12 -2.16
N VAL A 9 -4.87 1.08 -2.07
CA VAL A 9 -5.18 2.50 -1.89
C VAL A 9 -4.96 3.23 -3.21
N GLU A 10 -6.06 3.58 -3.86
CA GLU A 10 -6.07 4.23 -5.16
C GLU A 10 -7.36 5.04 -5.30
N ASP A 11 -7.24 6.31 -5.68
CA ASP A 11 -8.40 7.21 -5.81
C ASP A 11 -9.22 6.97 -7.08
N ASP A 12 -8.60 6.47 -8.15
CA ASP A 12 -9.31 6.14 -9.38
C ASP A 12 -10.11 4.85 -9.19
N ASP A 13 -11.44 4.93 -9.29
CA ASP A 13 -12.33 3.79 -9.06
C ASP A 13 -12.07 2.64 -10.03
N ILE A 14 -11.76 2.94 -11.28
CA ILE A 14 -11.52 1.92 -12.32
C ILE A 14 -10.20 1.22 -12.04
N ILE A 15 -9.14 1.97 -11.81
CA ILE A 15 -7.81 1.40 -11.53
C ILE A 15 -7.84 0.58 -10.25
N ARG A 16 -8.46 1.12 -9.20
CA ARG A 16 -8.58 0.40 -7.93
C ARG A 16 -9.30 -0.95 -8.11
N ARG A 17 -10.42 -0.94 -8.82
CA ARG A 17 -11.19 -2.16 -9.08
C ARG A 17 -10.40 -3.15 -9.92
N LEU A 18 -9.69 -2.69 -10.94
CA LEU A 18 -8.86 -3.57 -11.77
C LEU A 18 -7.75 -4.22 -10.96
N LEU A 19 -7.07 -3.46 -10.11
CA LEU A 19 -6.03 -4.00 -9.23
C LEU A 19 -6.58 -5.06 -8.30
N ILE A 20 -7.72 -4.79 -7.67
CA ILE A 20 -8.37 -5.74 -6.76
C ILE A 20 -8.74 -7.03 -7.50
N GLU A 21 -9.37 -6.93 -8.66
CA GLU A 21 -9.78 -8.09 -9.44
C GLU A 21 -8.58 -8.90 -9.94
N CYS A 22 -7.52 -8.23 -10.38
CA CYS A 22 -6.30 -8.92 -10.82
C CYS A 22 -5.64 -9.67 -9.67
N LEU A 23 -5.55 -9.07 -8.49
CA LEU A 23 -4.96 -9.71 -7.32
C LEU A 23 -5.79 -10.91 -6.86
N LYS A 24 -7.11 -10.78 -6.86
CA LYS A 24 -8.00 -11.90 -6.56
C LYS A 24 -7.84 -13.05 -7.56
N GLY A 25 -7.61 -12.72 -8.83
CA GLY A 25 -7.35 -13.71 -9.88
C GLY A 25 -6.08 -14.51 -9.65
N HIS A 26 -5.15 -14.00 -8.86
CA HIS A 26 -3.93 -14.71 -8.44
C HIS A 26 -4.12 -15.49 -7.13
N GLU A 27 -5.36 -15.73 -6.73
CA GLU A 27 -5.72 -16.47 -5.51
C GLU A 27 -5.19 -15.82 -4.23
N LEU A 28 -4.95 -14.52 -4.27
CA LEU A 28 -4.59 -13.76 -3.10
C LEU A 28 -5.85 -13.53 -2.25
N VAL A 29 -5.73 -13.73 -0.96
CA VAL A 29 -6.86 -14.00 -0.08
C VAL A 29 -7.85 -12.85 0.01
N ASN A 30 -7.72 -11.95 0.93
CA ASN A 30 -8.67 -10.86 1.09
C ASN A 30 -8.06 -9.57 0.56
N VAL A 31 -8.68 -8.98 -0.46
CA VAL A 31 -8.21 -7.75 -1.05
C VAL A 31 -9.28 -6.69 -0.88
N ASP A 32 -8.98 -5.69 -0.06
CA ASP A 32 -9.87 -4.55 0.18
C ASP A 32 -9.36 -3.33 -0.55
N GLY A 33 -10.24 -2.38 -0.80
CA GLY A 33 -9.90 -1.12 -1.43
C GLY A 33 -10.12 0.06 -0.50
N ALA A 34 -9.31 1.11 -0.68
CA ALA A 34 -9.53 2.41 -0.08
C ALA A 34 -9.38 3.46 -1.19
N ARG A 35 -10.30 4.40 -1.26
CA ARG A 35 -10.34 5.39 -2.33
C ARG A 35 -9.55 6.67 -2.02
N ASP A 36 -9.11 6.82 -0.78
CA ASP A 36 -8.29 7.96 -0.37
C ASP A 36 -7.48 7.61 0.88
N GLY A 37 -6.60 8.54 1.27
CA GLY A 37 -5.71 8.33 2.40
C GLY A 37 -6.43 8.25 3.74
N VAL A 38 -7.51 9.01 3.91
CA VAL A 38 -8.29 8.99 5.16
C VAL A 38 -8.94 7.63 5.36
N GLU A 39 -9.56 7.10 4.31
CA GLU A 39 -10.17 5.77 4.35
C GLU A 39 -9.12 4.69 4.61
N ALA A 40 -7.94 4.81 3.97
CA ALA A 40 -6.84 3.88 4.17
C ALA A 40 -6.37 3.86 5.62
N LEU A 41 -6.17 5.02 6.23
CA LEU A 41 -5.73 5.12 7.63
C LEU A 41 -6.77 4.54 8.57
N HIS A 42 -8.05 4.80 8.32
CA HIS A 42 -9.13 4.24 9.11
C HIS A 42 -9.13 2.70 9.06
N GLN A 43 -8.97 2.14 7.87
CA GLN A 43 -8.93 0.69 7.70
C GLN A 43 -7.70 0.06 8.36
N ILE A 44 -6.53 0.70 8.25
CA ILE A 44 -5.29 0.20 8.85
C ILE A 44 -5.38 0.11 10.39
N VAL A 45 -6.07 1.05 11.03
CA VAL A 45 -6.20 1.03 12.50
C VAL A 45 -7.30 0.06 12.98
N THR A 46 -8.21 -0.34 12.10
CA THR A 46 -9.32 -1.24 12.45
C THR A 46 -9.10 -2.68 12.02
N MET A 47 -8.26 -2.93 11.02
CA MET A 47 -7.96 -4.26 10.49
C MET A 47 -6.45 -4.43 10.31
N ARG A 48 -5.99 -5.67 10.42
CA ARG A 48 -4.59 -5.99 10.18
C ARG A 48 -4.38 -6.36 8.72
N TYR A 49 -3.53 -5.61 8.03
CA TYR A 49 -3.12 -5.88 6.66
C TYR A 49 -1.68 -6.32 6.60
N ALA A 50 -1.41 -7.35 5.82
CA ALA A 50 -0.04 -7.81 5.58
C ALA A 50 0.66 -6.94 4.53
N VAL A 51 -0.09 -6.48 3.53
CA VAL A 51 0.45 -5.70 2.41
C VAL A 51 -0.49 -4.53 2.12
N MET A 52 0.08 -3.38 1.84
CA MET A 52 -0.66 -2.20 1.35
C MET A 52 -0.05 -1.75 0.03
N ILE A 53 -0.85 -1.70 -1.01
CA ILE A 53 -0.49 -1.09 -2.28
C ILE A 53 -0.96 0.35 -2.23
N LEU A 54 -0.04 1.30 -2.35
CA LEU A 54 -0.30 2.71 -2.09
C LEU A 54 0.08 3.58 -3.27
N ASP A 55 -0.92 4.22 -3.89
CA ASP A 55 -0.69 5.23 -4.92
C ASP A 55 -0.24 6.54 -4.26
N VAL A 56 0.86 7.10 -4.76
CA VAL A 56 1.39 8.37 -4.26
C VAL A 56 0.57 9.55 -4.77
N MET A 57 0.10 9.48 -6.01
CA MET A 57 -0.53 10.62 -6.70
C MET A 57 -2.03 10.62 -6.48
N MET A 58 -2.45 11.00 -5.27
CA MET A 58 -3.86 11.14 -4.92
C MET A 58 -4.18 12.58 -4.54
N PRO A 59 -5.40 13.07 -4.85
CA PRO A 59 -5.83 14.41 -4.42
C PRO A 59 -6.02 14.46 -2.90
N LYS A 60 -5.95 15.65 -2.33
CA LYS A 60 -6.15 15.95 -0.90
C LYS A 60 -5.05 15.38 -0.02
N MET A 61 -4.96 14.07 0.09
CA MET A 61 -3.96 13.38 0.90
C MET A 61 -3.17 12.43 0.00
N SER A 62 -1.91 12.77 -0.27
CA SER A 62 -1.03 11.96 -1.11
C SER A 62 -0.61 10.68 -0.39
N GLY A 63 -0.05 9.73 -1.16
CA GLY A 63 0.53 8.53 -0.55
C GLY A 63 1.68 8.83 0.41
N ILE A 64 2.43 9.91 0.17
CA ILE A 64 3.48 10.36 1.09
C ILE A 64 2.86 10.78 2.43
N ASP A 65 1.75 11.51 2.39
CA ASP A 65 1.03 11.91 3.61
C ASP A 65 0.53 10.70 4.38
N VAL A 66 0.06 9.67 3.68
CA VAL A 66 -0.36 8.40 4.30
C VAL A 66 0.82 7.75 5.02
N LEU A 67 1.99 7.68 4.37
CA LEU A 67 3.21 7.11 4.97
C LEU A 67 3.63 7.89 6.22
N ASP A 68 3.62 9.20 6.17
CA ASP A 68 3.97 10.05 7.31
C ASP A 68 3.00 9.82 8.48
N SER A 69 1.70 9.70 8.19
CA SER A 69 0.68 9.43 9.19
C SER A 69 0.83 8.05 9.81
N LEU A 70 1.13 7.04 9.01
CA LEU A 70 1.39 5.68 9.50
C LEU A 70 2.61 5.65 10.43
N LYS A 71 3.67 6.36 10.05
CA LYS A 71 4.87 6.46 10.88
C LYS A 71 4.55 7.08 12.23
N ALA A 72 3.74 8.14 12.25
CA ALA A 72 3.32 8.80 13.48
C ALA A 72 2.48 7.86 14.36
N LEU A 73 1.54 7.11 13.76
CA LEU A 73 0.72 6.13 14.48
C LEU A 73 1.55 5.00 15.08
N MET A 74 2.56 4.51 14.36
CA MET A 74 3.46 3.47 14.86
C MET A 74 4.26 3.92 16.07
N SER A 75 4.52 5.22 16.20
CA SER A 75 5.27 5.80 17.31
C SER A 75 4.39 6.13 18.51
N ASP A 76 3.07 5.97 18.39
CA ASP A 76 2.12 6.29 19.45
C ASP A 76 1.80 5.03 20.27
N PRO A 77 2.24 4.97 21.56
CA PRO A 77 2.01 3.78 22.38
C PRO A 77 0.55 3.52 22.71
N SER A 78 -0.35 4.48 22.48
CA SER A 78 -1.78 4.30 22.68
C SER A 78 -2.44 3.54 21.52
N VAL A 79 -1.77 3.45 20.37
CA VAL A 79 -2.27 2.77 19.17
C VAL A 79 -1.66 1.37 19.10
N LYS A 80 -2.38 0.38 19.62
CA LYS A 80 -1.89 -1.01 19.72
C LYS A 80 -2.08 -1.83 18.44
N SER A 81 -2.97 -1.39 17.57
CA SER A 81 -3.34 -2.15 16.36
C SER A 81 -2.26 -2.17 15.28
N ILE A 82 -1.19 -1.37 15.43
CA ILE A 82 -0.12 -1.27 14.41
C ILE A 82 1.22 -1.76 14.96
N ASP A 83 1.20 -2.78 15.80
CA ASP A 83 2.44 -3.41 16.28
C ASP A 83 3.21 -4.10 15.14
N ASP A 84 2.49 -4.53 14.11
CA ASP A 84 3.03 -5.20 12.94
C ASP A 84 2.52 -4.48 11.68
N PRO A 85 3.24 -3.44 11.23
CA PRO A 85 2.78 -2.63 10.08
C PRO A 85 2.81 -3.43 8.78
N PRO A 86 1.96 -3.08 7.81
CA PRO A 86 1.97 -3.77 6.53
C PRO A 86 3.26 -3.49 5.75
N ALA A 87 3.62 -4.43 4.88
CA ALA A 87 4.61 -4.15 3.85
C ALA A 87 3.97 -3.23 2.81
N VAL A 88 4.57 -2.07 2.57
CA VAL A 88 4.01 -1.08 1.65
C VAL A 88 4.70 -1.20 0.29
N LEU A 89 3.89 -1.40 -0.75
CA LEU A 89 4.31 -1.38 -2.14
C LEU A 89 3.75 -0.11 -2.74
N VAL A 90 4.63 0.84 -3.04
CA VAL A 90 4.23 2.15 -3.56
C VAL A 90 4.09 2.08 -5.06
N ILE A 91 3.02 2.65 -5.60
CA ILE A 91 2.85 2.84 -7.05
C ILE A 91 2.78 4.32 -7.36
N THR A 92 3.37 4.74 -8.47
CA THR A 92 3.39 6.14 -8.86
C THR A 92 3.46 6.32 -10.37
N SER A 93 2.79 7.36 -10.87
CA SER A 93 2.96 7.84 -12.23
C SER A 93 3.98 8.99 -12.32
N ALA A 94 4.47 9.47 -11.18
CA ALA A 94 5.45 10.55 -11.15
C ALA A 94 6.76 10.14 -11.82
N GLU A 95 7.41 11.09 -12.50
CA GLU A 95 8.72 10.83 -13.07
C GLU A 95 9.78 10.73 -11.98
N ARG A 96 10.80 9.90 -12.22
CA ARG A 96 11.90 9.70 -11.27
C ARG A 96 12.66 10.97 -10.94
N SER A 97 12.75 11.88 -11.90
CA SER A 97 13.39 13.18 -11.68
C SER A 97 12.62 14.05 -10.68
N ALA A 98 11.29 13.93 -10.68
CA ALA A 98 10.44 14.70 -9.77
C ALA A 98 10.25 14.00 -8.42
N LEU A 99 10.19 12.66 -8.44
CA LEU A 99 9.98 11.85 -7.24
C LEU A 99 10.83 10.57 -7.31
N PRO A 100 12.10 10.65 -6.93
CA PRO A 100 12.99 9.48 -6.93
C PRO A 100 12.55 8.39 -5.94
N ASP A 101 12.85 7.15 -6.26
CA ASP A 101 12.48 6.00 -5.43
C ASP A 101 13.05 6.11 -4.00
N ASP A 102 14.28 6.56 -3.87
CA ASP A 102 14.93 6.70 -2.56
C ASP A 102 14.26 7.77 -1.69
N LEU A 103 13.73 8.82 -2.29
CA LEU A 103 12.98 9.84 -1.56
C LEU A 103 11.70 9.26 -0.96
N ILE A 104 11.01 8.41 -1.71
CA ILE A 104 9.82 7.72 -1.23
C ILE A 104 10.19 6.75 -0.10
N SER A 105 11.21 5.93 -0.33
CA SER A 105 11.63 4.90 0.62
C SER A 105 12.11 5.47 1.95
N ARG A 106 12.75 6.65 1.93
CA ARG A 106 13.23 7.29 3.15
C ARG A 106 12.13 7.79 4.07
N ARG A 107 10.92 7.99 3.55
CA ARG A 107 9.80 8.46 4.39
C ARG A 107 9.45 7.45 5.46
N CYS A 108 9.46 6.17 5.10
CA CYS A 108 9.18 5.11 6.05
C CYS A 108 9.94 3.84 5.65
N PRO A 109 11.28 3.79 5.88
CA PRO A 109 12.12 2.72 5.35
C PRO A 109 11.80 1.35 5.93
N ARG A 110 11.14 1.30 7.10
CA ARG A 110 10.73 0.02 7.70
C ARG A 110 9.50 -0.58 7.03
N MET A 111 8.68 0.23 6.34
CA MET A 111 7.45 -0.21 5.71
C MET A 111 7.55 -0.31 4.20
N VAL A 112 8.17 0.69 3.55
CA VAL A 112 8.25 0.72 2.08
C VAL A 112 9.23 -0.33 1.59
N GLN A 113 8.71 -1.34 0.91
CA GLN A 113 9.51 -2.46 0.41
C GLN A 113 9.90 -2.29 -1.05
N ARG A 114 9.03 -1.67 -1.86
CA ARG A 114 9.28 -1.48 -3.28
C ARG A 114 8.48 -0.31 -3.83
N VAL A 115 9.00 0.30 -4.89
CA VAL A 115 8.33 1.36 -5.64
C VAL A 115 8.13 0.87 -7.07
N PHE A 116 6.89 0.88 -7.53
CA PHE A 116 6.50 0.54 -8.89
C PHE A 116 6.09 1.79 -9.65
N ARG A 117 6.47 1.87 -10.91
CA ARG A 117 6.09 2.99 -11.78
C ARG A 117 5.06 2.54 -12.80
N LYS A 118 4.07 3.37 -13.03
CA LYS A 118 3.07 3.11 -14.07
C LYS A 118 3.68 3.30 -15.45
N PRO A 119 3.33 2.48 -16.46
CA PRO A 119 2.31 1.41 -16.42
C PRO A 119 2.79 0.20 -15.64
N LEU A 120 1.88 -0.40 -14.88
CA LEU A 120 2.21 -1.51 -13.99
C LEU A 120 2.27 -2.84 -14.75
N ASN A 121 3.25 -3.67 -14.37
CA ASN A 121 3.24 -5.08 -14.72
C ASN A 121 2.53 -5.83 -13.59
N ILE A 122 1.32 -6.30 -13.86
CA ILE A 122 0.46 -6.92 -12.85
C ILE A 122 1.07 -8.22 -12.31
N GLU A 123 1.70 -9.01 -13.17
CA GLU A 123 2.35 -10.26 -12.74
C GLU A 123 3.47 -9.99 -11.74
N GLU A 124 4.27 -8.97 -12.01
CA GLU A 124 5.35 -8.58 -11.12
C GLU A 124 4.81 -8.04 -9.79
N LEU A 125 3.76 -7.22 -9.84
CA LEU A 125 3.12 -6.68 -8.66
C LEU A 125 2.51 -7.81 -7.81
N ALA A 126 1.78 -8.74 -8.41
CA ALA A 126 1.17 -9.87 -7.72
C ALA A 126 2.23 -10.76 -7.06
N ALA A 127 3.32 -11.03 -7.76
CA ALA A 127 4.44 -11.82 -7.22
C ALA A 127 5.07 -11.14 -6.01
N CYS A 128 5.21 -9.82 -6.07
CA CYS A 128 5.75 -9.03 -4.96
C CYS A 128 4.79 -9.04 -3.76
N VAL A 129 3.49 -8.90 -3.99
CA VAL A 129 2.48 -9.01 -2.93
C VAL A 129 2.60 -10.37 -2.23
N GLU A 130 2.66 -11.44 -3.01
CA GLU A 130 2.77 -12.80 -2.47
C GLU A 130 4.01 -12.98 -1.59
N THR A 131 5.13 -12.37 -1.97
CA THR A 131 6.38 -12.44 -1.21
C THR A 131 6.21 -11.93 0.22
N TYR A 132 5.38 -10.94 0.44
CA TYR A 132 5.17 -10.32 1.75
C TYR A 132 3.96 -10.83 2.50
N LEU A 133 3.20 -11.77 1.94
CA LEU A 133 2.10 -12.41 2.66
C LEU A 133 2.63 -13.45 3.65
N PRO A 134 2.00 -13.60 4.82
CA PRO A 134 2.36 -14.66 5.76
C PRO A 134 2.15 -16.05 5.14
N VAL A 135 3.01 -16.94 5.49
CA VAL A 135 2.92 -18.35 5.05
C VAL A 135 1.89 -19.10 5.89
#